data_99e788b0956ad7e3274c4a34e2eded48
#
_entry.id   99e788b0956ad7e3274c4a34e2eded48
#
_cell.length_a   1.000
_cell.length_b   1.000
_cell.length_c   1.000
_cell.angle_alpha   90.00
_cell.angle_beta   90.00
_cell.angle_gamma   90.00
#
_symmetry.space_group_name_H-M   'P 1'
#
loop_
_entity.id
_entity.type
_entity.pdbx_description
1 polymer ?
#
loop_
_entity_poly.entity_id
_entity_poly.type
_entity_poly.pdbx_seq_one_letter_code
_entity_poly.pdbx_strand_id
1 'polypeptide(L)'
;MLDADLAALLPALETFHARFGRFFRRSEGRAASRKYLIGLALPIERKNVENIAERVGAPPRKLQEFLSDSPWDDDGCIGELQQFVGEQLGAPGGVLVLDDTGFPKKGIHSAGVGRQSSGTLGRVDNCQVGVFLGYASPHGHTLVDRRLYLAEGWLADPAKRASRRAAVPETVRFATKLELAGEMLTAAIERGHLPAGWVTADAAYGDSADLRALVARLGRWYCVEVSGTTEVWTADPAWAVPPRAGRTGRPRTKVRPRSDATPAQAVREIVRALPEEAWIRHRVTEGEKGPREYEFARLRVVEKVHRAPGPEGWLLARRPAGSDQAAEIKCYLSNAPATVALAELAAVGCLRWTIEEDFELAKGEVGLDHYEVTKFRGWYHHITLALLALAFLKAVQREWGKKWGPGIRAGDPPAA
;
A
#
# COMPACT_ATOMS: atom_id res chain seq x y z
N MET A 1 1.13 -34.53 8.78
CA MET A 1 0.73 -33.27 9.42
C MET A 1 0.09 -32.30 8.42
N LEU A 2 0.71 -32.01 7.29
CA LEU A 2 0.22 -31.09 6.24
C LEU A 2 -1.15 -31.46 5.64
N ASP A 3 -1.51 -32.70 5.47
CA ASP A 3 -2.77 -33.13 4.83
C ASP A 3 -4.00 -32.99 5.75
N ALA A 4 -3.83 -33.14 7.07
CA ALA A 4 -4.93 -33.00 8.03
C ALA A 4 -5.30 -31.52 8.28
N ASP A 5 -4.29 -30.64 8.39
CA ASP A 5 -4.50 -29.20 8.58
C ASP A 5 -5.13 -28.59 7.33
N LEU A 6 -4.70 -29.04 6.15
CA LEU A 6 -5.28 -28.64 4.89
C LEU A 6 -6.73 -29.09 4.73
N ALA A 7 -7.05 -30.33 5.13
CA ALA A 7 -8.42 -30.85 5.12
C ALA A 7 -9.34 -30.01 6.02
N ALA A 8 -8.82 -29.48 7.14
CA ALA A 8 -9.57 -28.59 8.02
C ALA A 8 -9.79 -27.20 7.42
N LEU A 9 -8.88 -26.71 6.56
CA LEU A 9 -8.98 -25.39 5.91
C LEU A 9 -9.87 -25.39 4.67
N LEU A 10 -10.01 -26.52 3.97
CA LEU A 10 -10.77 -26.58 2.71
C LEU A 10 -12.21 -26.09 2.84
N PRO A 11 -13.02 -26.46 3.84
CA PRO A 11 -14.39 -25.95 3.96
C PRO A 11 -14.46 -24.44 4.17
N ALA A 12 -13.52 -23.88 4.95
CA ALA A 12 -13.43 -22.43 5.15
C ALA A 12 -13.03 -21.72 3.85
N LEU A 13 -12.07 -22.28 3.10
CA LEU A 13 -11.65 -21.75 1.80
C LEU A 13 -12.78 -21.82 0.76
N GLU A 14 -13.59 -22.86 0.77
CA GLU A 14 -14.76 -22.99 -0.10
C GLU A 14 -15.83 -21.96 0.22
N THR A 15 -16.11 -21.75 1.50
CA THR A 15 -17.02 -20.69 1.95
C THR A 15 -16.51 -19.31 1.55
N PHE A 16 -15.22 -19.05 1.74
CA PHE A 16 -14.58 -17.84 1.31
C PHE A 16 -14.66 -17.66 -0.22
N HIS A 17 -14.28 -18.67 -1.01
CA HIS A 17 -14.31 -18.62 -2.45
C HIS A 17 -15.75 -18.42 -3.01
N ALA A 18 -16.76 -18.95 -2.35
CA ALA A 18 -18.15 -18.80 -2.78
C ALA A 18 -18.59 -17.33 -2.88
N ARG A 19 -18.03 -16.45 -2.07
CA ARG A 19 -18.28 -14.99 -2.11
C ARG A 19 -17.96 -14.38 -3.49
N PHE A 20 -16.95 -14.91 -4.16
CA PHE A 20 -16.43 -14.41 -5.44
C PHE A 20 -17.11 -15.05 -6.65
N GLY A 21 -17.95 -16.05 -6.45
CA GLY A 21 -18.57 -16.85 -7.52
C GLY A 21 -19.30 -16.04 -8.58
N ARG A 22 -19.92 -14.92 -8.22
CA ARG A 22 -20.67 -14.01 -9.11
C ARG A 22 -19.80 -13.26 -10.12
N PHE A 23 -18.47 -13.13 -9.87
CA PHE A 23 -17.55 -12.43 -10.75
C PHE A 23 -17.00 -13.33 -11.88
N PHE A 24 -17.28 -14.61 -11.82
CA PHE A 24 -16.93 -15.59 -12.86
C PHE A 24 -18.19 -15.98 -13.66
N ARG A 25 -18.28 -15.51 -14.90
CA ARG A 25 -19.48 -15.70 -15.74
C ARG A 25 -19.82 -17.17 -16.01
N ARG A 26 -18.80 -18.05 -16.08
CA ARG A 26 -18.95 -19.47 -16.45
C ARG A 26 -18.56 -20.37 -15.28
N SER A 27 -19.17 -21.56 -15.22
CA SER A 27 -18.86 -22.58 -14.20
C SER A 27 -17.40 -23.03 -14.25
N GLU A 28 -16.83 -23.13 -15.47
CA GLU A 28 -15.44 -23.51 -15.68
C GLU A 28 -14.47 -22.46 -15.09
N GLY A 29 -14.78 -21.17 -15.23
CA GLY A 29 -14.02 -20.09 -14.62
C GLY A 29 -14.06 -20.15 -13.09
N ARG A 30 -15.22 -20.42 -12.52
CA ARG A 30 -15.37 -20.63 -11.06
C ARG A 30 -14.57 -21.83 -10.56
N ALA A 31 -14.64 -22.95 -11.30
CA ALA A 31 -13.88 -24.14 -10.93
C ALA A 31 -12.36 -23.91 -11.06
N ALA A 32 -11.91 -23.20 -12.09
CA ALA A 32 -10.50 -22.86 -12.29
C ALA A 32 -10.00 -21.89 -11.18
N SER A 33 -10.77 -20.84 -10.84
CA SER A 33 -10.41 -19.90 -9.78
C SER A 33 -10.31 -20.59 -8.41
N ARG A 34 -11.25 -21.50 -8.10
CA ARG A 34 -11.20 -22.31 -6.88
C ARG A 34 -9.93 -23.16 -6.82
N LYS A 35 -9.62 -23.89 -7.88
CA LYS A 35 -8.41 -24.72 -7.95
C LYS A 35 -7.14 -23.88 -7.81
N TYR A 36 -7.11 -22.73 -8.50
CA TYR A 36 -5.96 -21.83 -8.44
C TYR A 36 -5.76 -21.26 -7.05
N LEU A 37 -6.84 -20.81 -6.39
CA LEU A 37 -6.81 -20.30 -5.03
C LEU A 37 -6.33 -21.36 -4.02
N ILE A 38 -6.81 -22.59 -4.14
CA ILE A 38 -6.31 -23.73 -3.36
C ILE A 38 -4.81 -23.88 -3.58
N GLY A 39 -4.34 -23.90 -4.82
CA GLY A 39 -2.92 -24.04 -5.16
C GLY A 39 -2.04 -22.92 -4.58
N LEU A 40 -2.54 -21.68 -4.55
CA LEU A 40 -1.84 -20.56 -3.90
C LEU A 40 -1.76 -20.72 -2.38
N ALA A 41 -2.76 -21.30 -1.75
CA ALA A 41 -2.78 -21.55 -0.30
C ALA A 41 -1.97 -22.79 0.12
N LEU A 42 -1.63 -23.69 -0.82
CA LEU A 42 -0.85 -24.88 -0.54
C LEU A 42 0.65 -24.59 -0.34
N PRO A 43 1.36 -25.38 0.48
CA PRO A 43 2.81 -25.27 0.66
C PRO A 43 3.55 -25.82 -0.57
N ILE A 44 3.53 -25.08 -1.66
CA ILE A 44 4.27 -25.35 -2.90
C ILE A 44 5.43 -24.36 -2.97
N GLU A 45 6.65 -24.85 -3.14
CA GLU A 45 7.86 -24.01 -3.17
C GLU A 45 7.79 -22.92 -4.26
N ARG A 46 7.33 -23.29 -5.46
CA ARG A 46 7.11 -22.34 -6.56
C ARG A 46 5.68 -22.44 -7.09
N LYS A 47 4.89 -21.41 -6.84
CA LYS A 47 3.45 -21.35 -7.17
C LYS A 47 3.20 -20.80 -8.57
N ASN A 48 3.86 -21.39 -9.59
CA ASN A 48 3.53 -21.15 -11.00
C ASN A 48 2.36 -22.03 -11.43
N VAL A 49 1.84 -21.78 -12.64
CA VAL A 49 0.66 -22.51 -13.15
C VAL A 49 0.89 -24.01 -13.24
N GLU A 50 2.09 -24.44 -13.63
CA GLU A 50 2.40 -25.86 -13.83
C GLU A 50 2.40 -26.62 -12.50
N ASN A 51 3.12 -26.11 -11.50
CA ASN A 51 3.20 -26.73 -10.18
C ASN A 51 1.84 -26.71 -9.46
N ILE A 52 1.08 -25.59 -9.58
CA ILE A 52 -0.28 -25.51 -9.07
C ILE A 52 -1.16 -26.55 -9.75
N ALA A 53 -1.14 -26.63 -11.08
CA ALA A 53 -1.96 -27.55 -11.87
C ALA A 53 -1.73 -29.02 -11.49
N GLU A 54 -0.47 -29.42 -11.35
CA GLU A 54 -0.07 -30.75 -10.88
C GLU A 54 -0.67 -31.04 -9.50
N ARG A 55 -0.50 -30.11 -8.54
CA ARG A 55 -0.92 -30.31 -7.15
C ARG A 55 -2.43 -30.38 -6.98
N VAL A 56 -3.20 -29.60 -7.76
CA VAL A 56 -4.68 -29.57 -7.68
C VAL A 56 -5.37 -30.49 -8.69
N GLY A 57 -4.63 -31.32 -9.42
CA GLY A 57 -5.18 -32.22 -10.43
C GLY A 57 -5.93 -31.47 -11.55
N ALA A 58 -5.31 -30.46 -12.16
CA ALA A 58 -5.87 -29.68 -13.26
C ALA A 58 -4.95 -29.70 -14.49
N PRO A 59 -5.49 -29.63 -15.74
CA PRO A 59 -4.65 -29.44 -16.89
C PRO A 59 -3.96 -28.06 -16.86
N PRO A 60 -2.62 -27.97 -16.96
CA PRO A 60 -1.90 -26.68 -16.88
C PRO A 60 -2.42 -25.65 -17.88
N ARG A 61 -2.68 -26.06 -19.12
CA ARG A 61 -3.21 -25.20 -20.18
C ARG A 61 -4.53 -24.52 -19.79
N LYS A 62 -5.42 -25.22 -19.09
CA LYS A 62 -6.71 -24.66 -18.63
C LYS A 62 -6.52 -23.54 -17.60
N LEU A 63 -5.56 -23.70 -16.69
CA LEU A 63 -5.23 -22.65 -15.73
C LEU A 63 -4.49 -21.48 -16.40
N GLN A 64 -3.64 -21.73 -17.40
CA GLN A 64 -3.00 -20.67 -18.20
C GLN A 64 -4.05 -19.85 -18.96
N GLU A 65 -5.00 -20.51 -19.67
CA GLU A 65 -6.11 -19.85 -20.36
C GLU A 65 -7.00 -19.07 -19.37
N PHE A 66 -7.27 -19.62 -18.18
CA PHE A 66 -8.02 -18.96 -17.14
C PHE A 66 -7.36 -17.65 -16.69
N LEU A 67 -6.06 -17.65 -16.43
CA LEU A 67 -5.34 -16.43 -16.03
C LEU A 67 -5.21 -15.43 -17.18
N SER A 68 -4.84 -15.90 -18.37
CA SER A 68 -4.40 -15.02 -19.46
C SER A 68 -5.55 -14.51 -20.34
N ASP A 69 -6.60 -15.29 -20.51
CA ASP A 69 -7.58 -15.07 -21.57
C ASP A 69 -9.03 -15.05 -21.11
N SER A 70 -9.38 -15.74 -20.03
CA SER A 70 -10.77 -15.78 -19.54
C SER A 70 -11.23 -14.40 -19.04
N PRO A 71 -12.36 -13.88 -19.53
CA PRO A 71 -12.89 -12.62 -19.03
C PRO A 71 -13.65 -12.86 -17.73
N TRP A 72 -13.14 -12.36 -16.62
CA TRP A 72 -13.84 -12.28 -15.35
C TRP A 72 -13.56 -10.92 -14.68
N ASP A 73 -14.40 -10.53 -13.75
CA ASP A 73 -14.40 -9.23 -13.12
C ASP A 73 -13.44 -9.22 -11.91
N ASP A 74 -12.18 -8.92 -12.16
CA ASP A 74 -11.15 -8.87 -11.14
C ASP A 74 -11.28 -7.60 -10.24
N ASP A 75 -11.82 -6.49 -10.75
CA ASP A 75 -12.11 -5.31 -9.94
C ASP A 75 -13.32 -5.54 -9.02
N GLY A 76 -14.34 -6.26 -9.49
CA GLY A 76 -15.43 -6.73 -8.62
C GLY A 76 -14.92 -7.65 -7.50
N CYS A 77 -13.96 -8.54 -7.81
CA CYS A 77 -13.30 -9.35 -6.79
C CYS A 77 -12.56 -8.49 -5.76
N ILE A 78 -11.92 -7.39 -6.15
CA ILE A 78 -11.28 -6.45 -5.20
C ILE A 78 -12.32 -5.79 -4.30
N GLY A 79 -13.48 -5.38 -4.84
CA GLY A 79 -14.56 -4.82 -4.00
C GLY A 79 -15.03 -5.81 -2.93
N GLU A 80 -15.25 -7.07 -3.31
CA GLU A 80 -15.63 -8.14 -2.37
C GLU A 80 -14.51 -8.47 -1.37
N LEU A 81 -13.24 -8.43 -1.81
CA LEU A 81 -12.08 -8.58 -0.93
C LEU A 81 -12.06 -7.49 0.14
N GLN A 82 -12.27 -6.23 -0.25
CA GLN A 82 -12.33 -5.11 0.69
C GLN A 82 -13.47 -5.27 1.67
N GLN A 83 -14.63 -5.75 1.24
CA GLN A 83 -15.75 -6.08 2.12
C GLN A 83 -15.37 -7.18 3.11
N PHE A 84 -14.81 -8.29 2.64
CA PHE A 84 -14.33 -9.38 3.50
C PHE A 84 -13.30 -8.89 4.53
N VAL A 85 -12.32 -8.08 4.09
CA VAL A 85 -11.30 -7.53 5.00
C VAL A 85 -11.92 -6.59 6.03
N GLY A 86 -12.88 -5.76 5.63
CA GLY A 86 -13.65 -4.90 6.56
C GLY A 86 -14.41 -5.70 7.61
N GLU A 87 -15.02 -6.82 7.21
CA GLU A 87 -15.73 -7.75 8.14
C GLU A 87 -14.75 -8.46 9.09
N GLN A 88 -13.60 -8.90 8.58
CA GLN A 88 -12.66 -9.71 9.35
C GLN A 88 -11.66 -8.89 10.17
N LEU A 89 -11.10 -7.85 9.59
CA LEU A 89 -10.01 -7.06 10.17
C LEU A 89 -10.42 -5.61 10.49
N GLY A 90 -11.64 -5.19 10.12
CA GLY A 90 -12.09 -3.81 10.28
C GLY A 90 -12.11 -3.36 11.74
N ALA A 91 -11.62 -2.13 11.98
CA ALA A 91 -11.73 -1.45 13.25
C ALA A 91 -11.84 0.07 13.04
N PRO A 92 -12.54 0.80 13.93
CA PRO A 92 -12.49 2.26 13.94
C PRO A 92 -11.05 2.75 13.98
N GLY A 93 -10.70 3.74 13.16
CA GLY A 93 -9.32 4.24 13.08
C GLY A 93 -8.36 3.37 12.27
N GLY A 94 -8.86 2.40 11.51
CA GLY A 94 -8.05 1.63 10.56
C GLY A 94 -7.27 2.54 9.61
N VAL A 95 -6.17 2.02 9.07
CA VAL A 95 -5.20 2.77 8.27
C VAL A 95 -5.07 2.14 6.89
N LEU A 96 -5.20 2.95 5.85
CA LEU A 96 -4.83 2.59 4.48
C LEU A 96 -3.34 2.86 4.29
N VAL A 97 -2.62 1.87 3.75
CA VAL A 97 -1.17 1.93 3.58
C VAL A 97 -0.83 1.84 2.09
N LEU A 98 -0.07 2.81 1.56
CA LEU A 98 0.36 2.83 0.16
C LEU A 98 1.83 2.46 0.06
N ASP A 99 2.14 1.59 -0.89
CA ASP A 99 3.52 1.29 -1.27
C ASP A 99 3.56 0.61 -2.65
N ASP A 100 4.76 0.43 -3.22
CA ASP A 100 4.96 -0.34 -4.44
C ASP A 100 6.03 -1.42 -4.27
N THR A 101 5.93 -2.47 -5.08
CA THR A 101 6.94 -3.52 -5.10
C THR A 101 7.31 -3.93 -6.51
N GLY A 102 8.59 -4.27 -6.71
CA GLY A 102 9.12 -4.76 -7.97
C GLY A 102 9.01 -6.27 -8.09
N PHE A 103 8.77 -6.72 -9.32
CA PHE A 103 8.74 -8.13 -9.73
C PHE A 103 9.83 -8.35 -10.78
N PRO A 104 11.00 -8.91 -10.41
CA PRO A 104 12.09 -9.17 -11.35
C PRO A 104 11.65 -10.07 -12.50
N LYS A 105 12.05 -9.74 -13.71
CA LYS A 105 11.73 -10.52 -14.92
C LYS A 105 12.99 -10.75 -15.76
N LYS A 106 13.20 -12.00 -16.22
CA LYS A 106 14.27 -12.32 -17.14
C LYS A 106 13.95 -11.91 -18.58
N GLY A 107 12.65 -11.91 -18.93
CA GLY A 107 12.17 -11.59 -20.29
C GLY A 107 11.78 -10.12 -20.46
N ILE A 108 11.52 -9.73 -21.72
CA ILE A 108 11.17 -8.37 -22.12
C ILE A 108 9.73 -8.23 -22.64
N HIS A 109 8.93 -9.30 -22.57
CA HIS A 109 7.62 -9.38 -23.24
C HIS A 109 6.42 -9.12 -22.31
N SER A 110 6.63 -9.11 -20.99
CA SER A 110 5.55 -8.86 -20.03
C SER A 110 5.08 -7.41 -20.10
N ALA A 111 3.78 -7.20 -19.91
CA ALA A 111 3.21 -5.87 -19.87
C ALA A 111 3.91 -5.00 -18.80
N GLY A 112 4.40 -3.83 -19.18
CA GLY A 112 5.06 -2.90 -18.26
C GLY A 112 6.49 -3.28 -17.84
N VAL A 113 7.07 -4.38 -18.37
CA VAL A 113 8.44 -4.77 -18.03
C VAL A 113 9.46 -3.79 -18.63
N GLY A 114 10.44 -3.42 -17.84
CA GLY A 114 11.54 -2.54 -18.26
C GLY A 114 12.55 -2.32 -17.14
N ARG A 115 13.63 -1.60 -17.47
CA ARG A 115 14.60 -1.18 -16.45
C ARG A 115 13.98 -0.08 -15.60
N GLN A 116 13.63 -0.41 -14.37
CA GLN A 116 12.95 0.47 -13.44
C GLN A 116 13.61 0.39 -12.07
N SER A 117 13.55 1.49 -11.31
CA SER A 117 13.95 1.47 -9.89
C SER A 117 12.94 0.62 -9.11
N SER A 118 13.45 -0.30 -8.36
CA SER A 118 12.66 -1.14 -7.46
C SER A 118 13.21 -0.99 -6.04
N GLY A 119 12.37 -0.48 -5.14
CA GLY A 119 12.71 -0.38 -3.71
C GLY A 119 13.09 -1.75 -3.13
N THR A 120 12.37 -2.80 -3.51
CA THR A 120 12.62 -4.19 -3.08
C THR A 120 14.00 -4.70 -3.51
N LEU A 121 14.51 -4.27 -4.68
CA LEU A 121 15.82 -4.70 -5.19
C LEU A 121 16.95 -3.73 -4.80
N GLY A 122 16.63 -2.56 -4.27
CA GLY A 122 17.60 -1.50 -3.95
C GLY A 122 18.38 -0.97 -5.17
N ARG A 123 17.94 -1.30 -6.39
CA ARG A 123 18.63 -0.95 -7.65
C ARG A 123 17.66 -0.84 -8.83
N VAL A 124 18.17 -0.29 -9.93
CA VAL A 124 17.48 -0.35 -11.23
C VAL A 124 17.68 -1.74 -11.85
N ASP A 125 16.60 -2.46 -12.08
CA ASP A 125 16.63 -3.80 -12.68
C ASP A 125 15.49 -3.97 -13.69
N ASN A 126 15.56 -5.07 -14.48
CA ASN A 126 14.48 -5.42 -15.41
C ASN A 126 13.31 -6.03 -14.62
N CYS A 127 12.30 -5.24 -14.37
CA CYS A 127 11.16 -5.64 -13.54
C CYS A 127 9.84 -5.07 -14.04
N GLN A 128 8.74 -5.64 -13.55
CA GLN A 128 7.44 -4.97 -13.48
C GLN A 128 7.34 -4.31 -12.11
N VAL A 129 6.56 -3.24 -12.00
CA VAL A 129 6.28 -2.58 -10.71
C VAL A 129 4.77 -2.57 -10.50
N GLY A 130 4.34 -3.07 -9.36
CA GLY A 130 2.96 -2.99 -8.90
C GLY A 130 2.84 -1.98 -7.76
N VAL A 131 1.84 -1.09 -7.86
CA VAL A 131 1.43 -0.20 -6.77
C VAL A 131 0.32 -0.90 -6.01
N PHE A 132 0.38 -0.88 -4.69
CA PHE A 132 -0.55 -1.60 -3.82
C PHE A 132 -1.15 -0.70 -2.75
N LEU A 133 -2.36 -1.07 -2.36
CA LEU A 133 -3.04 -0.54 -1.19
C LEU A 133 -3.16 -1.65 -0.16
N GLY A 134 -2.66 -1.42 1.04
CA GLY A 134 -2.87 -2.25 2.22
C GLY A 134 -3.90 -1.66 3.16
N TYR A 135 -4.44 -2.47 4.03
CA TYR A 135 -5.27 -2.08 5.17
C TYR A 135 -4.69 -2.66 6.45
N ALA A 136 -4.56 -1.82 7.47
CA ALA A 136 -4.04 -2.21 8.78
C ALA A 136 -4.96 -1.73 9.90
N SER A 137 -5.12 -2.55 10.92
CA SER A 137 -5.89 -2.29 12.13
C SER A 137 -5.31 -3.05 13.32
N PRO A 138 -5.80 -2.86 14.56
CA PRO A 138 -5.43 -3.71 15.69
C PRO A 138 -5.79 -5.20 15.50
N HIS A 139 -6.62 -5.52 14.51
CA HIS A 139 -7.04 -6.90 14.22
C HIS A 139 -6.15 -7.61 13.18
N GLY A 140 -5.20 -6.90 12.56
CA GLY A 140 -4.29 -7.41 11.54
C GLY A 140 -4.20 -6.49 10.33
N HIS A 141 -3.44 -6.93 9.33
CA HIS A 141 -3.19 -6.18 8.11
C HIS A 141 -3.11 -7.11 6.90
N THR A 142 -3.44 -6.59 5.72
CA THR A 142 -3.34 -7.31 4.44
C THR A 142 -3.40 -6.36 3.25
N LEU A 143 -2.98 -6.82 2.07
CA LEU A 143 -3.15 -6.10 0.80
C LEU A 143 -4.61 -6.15 0.33
N VAL A 144 -5.15 -5.01 -0.16
CA VAL A 144 -6.57 -4.86 -0.51
C VAL A 144 -6.84 -4.28 -1.89
N ASP A 145 -5.81 -3.78 -2.61
CA ASP A 145 -5.93 -3.36 -4.01
C ASP A 145 -4.54 -3.35 -4.68
N ARG A 146 -4.54 -3.25 -6.02
CA ARG A 146 -3.34 -3.36 -6.86
C ARG A 146 -3.50 -2.56 -8.14
N ARG A 147 -2.39 -1.99 -8.66
CA ARG A 147 -2.30 -1.42 -10.01
C ARG A 147 -0.94 -1.76 -10.62
N LEU A 148 -0.93 -2.18 -11.88
CA LEU A 148 0.32 -2.35 -12.64
C LEU A 148 0.79 -1.01 -13.17
N TYR A 149 1.99 -0.60 -12.78
CA TYR A 149 2.62 0.59 -13.33
C TYR A 149 3.17 0.33 -14.73
N LEU A 150 2.77 1.15 -15.68
CA LEU A 150 3.25 1.12 -17.05
C LEU A 150 3.99 2.44 -17.32
N ALA A 151 5.31 2.40 -17.40
CA ALA A 151 6.12 3.60 -17.63
C ALA A 151 5.70 4.31 -18.94
N GLU A 152 5.74 5.64 -18.97
CA GLU A 152 5.35 6.45 -20.12
C GLU A 152 6.07 6.02 -21.40
N GLY A 153 7.40 5.86 -21.34
CA GLY A 153 8.19 5.37 -22.47
C GLY A 153 7.85 3.93 -22.92
N TRP A 154 7.30 3.09 -22.01
CA TRP A 154 6.80 1.78 -22.37
C TRP A 154 5.50 1.88 -23.19
N LEU A 155 4.57 2.72 -22.78
CA LEU A 155 3.32 2.98 -23.47
C LEU A 155 3.48 3.74 -24.79
N ALA A 156 4.49 4.60 -24.88
CA ALA A 156 4.83 5.35 -26.07
C ALA A 156 5.51 4.49 -27.17
N ASP A 157 6.03 3.29 -26.82
CA ASP A 157 6.67 2.38 -27.78
C ASP A 157 5.59 1.61 -28.58
N PRO A 158 5.45 1.85 -29.90
CA PRO A 158 4.40 1.20 -30.70
C PRO A 158 4.54 -0.32 -30.75
N ALA A 159 5.76 -0.85 -30.74
CA ALA A 159 6.00 -2.30 -30.79
C ALA A 159 5.54 -2.99 -29.49
N LYS A 160 5.80 -2.38 -28.33
CA LYS A 160 5.34 -2.86 -27.04
C LYS A 160 3.82 -2.74 -26.93
N ARG A 161 3.27 -1.60 -27.35
CA ARG A 161 1.83 -1.32 -27.33
C ARG A 161 1.04 -2.30 -28.20
N ALA A 162 1.54 -2.64 -29.39
CA ALA A 162 0.92 -3.59 -30.31
C ALA A 162 1.21 -5.07 -29.95
N SER A 163 2.03 -5.34 -28.94
CA SER A 163 2.45 -6.69 -28.59
C SER A 163 1.29 -7.55 -28.11
N ARG A 164 0.98 -8.62 -28.85
CA ARG A 164 0.00 -9.64 -28.44
C ARG A 164 0.41 -10.40 -27.17
N ARG A 165 1.71 -10.42 -26.85
CA ARG A 165 2.23 -11.05 -25.62
C ARG A 165 1.92 -10.21 -24.38
N ALA A 166 2.04 -8.90 -24.48
CA ALA A 166 1.66 -7.99 -23.40
C ALA A 166 0.14 -7.75 -23.35
N ALA A 167 -0.51 -7.67 -24.52
CA ALA A 167 -1.95 -7.49 -24.71
C ALA A 167 -2.57 -6.42 -23.81
N VAL A 168 -1.92 -5.23 -23.78
CA VAL A 168 -2.42 -4.09 -23.00
C VAL A 168 -3.59 -3.45 -23.74
N PRO A 169 -4.76 -3.25 -23.09
CA PRO A 169 -5.93 -2.63 -23.72
C PRO A 169 -5.63 -1.22 -24.25
N GLU A 170 -6.22 -0.87 -25.39
CA GLU A 170 -6.04 0.47 -26.00
C GLU A 170 -6.57 1.61 -25.10
N THR A 171 -7.51 1.31 -24.22
CA THR A 171 -8.07 2.27 -23.27
C THR A 171 -7.10 2.66 -22.15
N VAL A 172 -6.08 1.83 -21.89
CA VAL A 172 -5.09 2.12 -20.85
C VAL A 172 -4.27 3.35 -21.25
N ARG A 173 -4.15 4.32 -20.35
CA ARG A 173 -3.36 5.54 -20.50
C ARG A 173 -2.22 5.52 -19.48
N PHE A 174 -1.22 6.37 -19.74
CA PHE A 174 -0.17 6.59 -18.74
C PHE A 174 -0.76 7.22 -17.49
N ALA A 175 -0.35 6.67 -16.37
CA ALA A 175 -0.58 7.24 -15.04
C ALA A 175 0.68 7.06 -14.20
N THR A 176 1.04 8.06 -13.44
CA THR A 176 2.13 8.00 -12.48
C THR A 176 1.75 7.06 -11.33
N LYS A 177 2.74 6.58 -10.56
CA LYS A 177 2.46 5.78 -9.37
C LYS A 177 1.56 6.53 -8.36
N LEU A 178 1.72 7.85 -8.25
CA LEU A 178 0.90 8.72 -7.39
C LEU A 178 -0.56 8.77 -7.85
N GLU A 179 -0.81 8.89 -9.16
CA GLU A 179 -2.15 8.85 -9.73
C GLU A 179 -2.81 7.48 -9.52
N LEU A 180 -2.08 6.38 -9.78
CA LEU A 180 -2.57 5.02 -9.52
C LEU A 180 -2.92 4.81 -8.03
N ALA A 181 -2.09 5.31 -7.12
CA ALA A 181 -2.36 5.28 -5.69
C ALA A 181 -3.61 6.10 -5.33
N GLY A 182 -3.77 7.28 -5.91
CA GLY A 182 -4.94 8.13 -5.74
C GLY A 182 -6.24 7.48 -6.23
N GLU A 183 -6.19 6.78 -7.37
CA GLU A 183 -7.33 6.00 -7.89
C GLU A 183 -7.75 4.89 -6.92
N MET A 184 -6.80 4.12 -6.39
CA MET A 184 -7.08 3.05 -5.42
C MET A 184 -7.66 3.60 -4.12
N LEU A 185 -7.10 4.69 -3.57
CA LEU A 185 -7.62 5.35 -2.38
C LEU A 185 -9.05 5.82 -2.58
N THR A 186 -9.31 6.52 -3.69
CA THR A 186 -10.64 7.04 -4.02
C THR A 186 -11.64 5.90 -4.11
N ALA A 187 -11.33 4.86 -4.89
CA ALA A 187 -12.21 3.71 -5.06
C ALA A 187 -12.48 2.96 -3.75
N ALA A 188 -11.46 2.75 -2.90
CA ALA A 188 -11.61 2.05 -1.63
C ALA A 188 -12.47 2.85 -0.63
N ILE A 189 -12.26 4.16 -0.56
CA ILE A 189 -13.02 5.05 0.33
C ILE A 189 -14.48 5.19 -0.14
N GLU A 190 -14.71 5.33 -1.46
CA GLU A 190 -16.07 5.42 -2.04
C GLU A 190 -16.86 4.13 -1.88
N ARG A 191 -16.23 2.96 -1.99
CA ARG A 191 -16.88 1.66 -1.68
C ARG A 191 -17.32 1.55 -0.23
N GLY A 192 -16.61 2.20 0.70
CA GLY A 192 -16.98 2.28 2.11
C GLY A 192 -16.88 0.97 2.90
N HIS A 193 -16.23 -0.05 2.35
CA HIS A 193 -16.12 -1.37 3.00
C HIS A 193 -15.06 -1.40 4.11
N LEU A 194 -14.03 -0.56 4.00
CA LEU A 194 -12.92 -0.51 4.94
C LEU A 194 -13.10 0.66 5.92
N PRO A 195 -13.26 0.41 7.23
CA PRO A 195 -13.38 1.46 8.24
C PRO A 195 -12.01 2.11 8.49
N ALA A 196 -11.57 2.96 7.54
CA ALA A 196 -10.27 3.63 7.59
C ALA A 196 -10.44 5.11 7.90
N GLY A 197 -9.81 5.58 8.96
CA GLY A 197 -9.70 7.01 9.31
C GLY A 197 -8.43 7.66 8.77
N TRP A 198 -7.41 6.85 8.49
CA TRP A 198 -6.05 7.30 8.22
C TRP A 198 -5.49 6.74 6.90
N VAL A 199 -4.51 7.48 6.37
CA VAL A 199 -3.64 7.04 5.27
C VAL A 199 -2.19 7.23 5.69
N THR A 200 -1.34 6.22 5.44
CA THR A 200 0.12 6.31 5.59
C THR A 200 0.83 5.83 4.33
N ALA A 201 2.03 6.33 4.10
CA ALA A 201 2.88 5.97 2.96
C ALA A 201 4.33 6.34 3.25
N ASP A 202 5.25 5.86 2.42
CA ASP A 202 6.65 6.28 2.44
C ASP A 202 6.85 7.67 1.80
N ALA A 203 8.08 8.16 1.80
CA ALA A 203 8.42 9.48 1.26
C ALA A 203 8.20 9.59 -0.27
N ALA A 204 8.23 8.49 -1.02
CA ALA A 204 7.96 8.52 -2.46
C ALA A 204 6.51 8.97 -2.77
N TYR A 205 5.58 8.63 -1.88
CA TYR A 205 4.19 9.08 -1.93
C TYR A 205 3.95 10.31 -1.05
N GLY A 206 4.55 10.33 0.14
CA GLY A 206 4.31 11.36 1.14
C GLY A 206 4.83 12.75 0.74
N ASP A 207 5.86 12.87 -0.07
CA ASP A 207 6.35 14.15 -0.59
C ASP A 207 5.37 14.83 -1.58
N SER A 208 4.39 14.07 -2.11
CA SER A 208 3.38 14.63 -3.01
C SER A 208 2.33 15.45 -2.26
N ALA A 209 2.39 16.77 -2.40
CA ALA A 209 1.37 17.67 -1.87
C ALA A 209 -0.02 17.40 -2.47
N ASP A 210 -0.07 17.00 -3.74
CA ASP A 210 -1.33 16.69 -4.43
C ASP A 210 -1.99 15.42 -3.87
N LEU A 211 -1.20 14.38 -3.55
CA LEU A 211 -1.72 13.17 -2.91
C LEU A 211 -2.22 13.47 -1.49
N ARG A 212 -1.46 14.25 -0.69
CA ARG A 212 -1.94 14.68 0.64
C ARG A 212 -3.24 15.50 0.56
N ALA A 213 -3.34 16.40 -0.42
CA ALA A 213 -4.55 17.17 -0.66
C ALA A 213 -5.72 16.28 -1.10
N LEU A 214 -5.48 15.24 -1.90
CA LEU A 214 -6.50 14.24 -2.26
C LEU A 214 -7.02 13.52 -1.02
N VAL A 215 -6.13 13.00 -0.15
CA VAL A 215 -6.52 12.31 1.08
C VAL A 215 -7.38 13.21 1.97
N ALA A 216 -7.00 14.48 2.12
CA ALA A 216 -7.79 15.47 2.88
C ALA A 216 -9.17 15.70 2.25
N ARG A 217 -9.27 15.82 0.92
CA ARG A 217 -10.57 15.97 0.20
C ARG A 217 -11.46 14.74 0.36
N LEU A 218 -10.87 13.55 0.47
CA LEU A 218 -11.61 12.30 0.74
C LEU A 218 -12.04 12.17 2.21
N GLY A 219 -11.82 13.22 3.03
CA GLY A 219 -12.22 13.25 4.43
C GLY A 219 -11.43 12.31 5.31
N ARG A 220 -10.16 12.05 4.99
CA ARG A 220 -9.26 11.19 5.78
C ARG A 220 -8.08 11.98 6.30
N TRP A 221 -7.56 11.55 7.45
CA TRP A 221 -6.30 12.03 7.96
C TRP A 221 -5.15 11.25 7.32
N TYR A 222 -4.00 11.91 7.23
CA TYR A 222 -2.77 11.24 6.84
C TYR A 222 -1.69 11.43 7.90
N CYS A 223 -0.79 10.47 7.99
CA CYS A 223 0.51 10.58 8.63
C CYS A 223 1.52 9.90 7.71
N VAL A 224 2.13 10.65 6.79
CA VAL A 224 2.97 10.12 5.71
C VAL A 224 4.42 10.52 5.92
N GLU A 225 5.35 9.58 5.68
CA GLU A 225 6.78 9.85 5.71
C GLU A 225 7.12 10.86 4.60
N VAL A 226 8.01 11.81 4.90
CA VAL A 226 8.48 12.80 3.94
C VAL A 226 10.01 12.85 3.94
N SER A 227 10.59 13.25 2.81
CA SER A 227 12.03 13.43 2.71
C SER A 227 12.52 14.54 3.64
N GLY A 228 13.72 14.41 4.18
CA GLY A 228 14.31 15.43 5.05
C GLY A 228 14.49 16.80 4.39
N THR A 229 14.33 16.88 3.07
CA THR A 229 14.41 18.12 2.27
C THR A 229 13.04 18.80 2.08
N THR A 230 11.95 18.16 2.48
CA THR A 230 10.61 18.76 2.47
C THR A 230 10.60 20.01 3.33
N GLU A 231 10.02 21.10 2.81
CA GLU A 231 10.06 22.41 3.47
C GLU A 231 8.71 22.77 4.08
N VAL A 232 8.75 23.35 5.27
CA VAL A 232 7.58 23.83 6.02
C VAL A 232 7.91 25.15 6.73
N TRP A 233 6.89 25.83 7.23
CA TRP A 233 7.04 26.96 8.16
C TRP A 233 6.64 26.54 9.57
N THR A 234 7.43 26.92 10.56
CA THR A 234 7.16 26.69 11.98
C THR A 234 6.38 27.84 12.65
N ALA A 235 6.15 28.92 11.93
CA ALA A 235 5.38 30.10 12.37
C ALA A 235 4.58 30.63 11.17
N ASP A 236 3.78 31.68 11.41
CA ASP A 236 3.06 32.37 10.33
C ASP A 236 4.03 32.73 9.18
N PRO A 237 3.82 32.20 7.97
CA PRO A 237 4.68 32.49 6.81
C PRO A 237 4.64 33.94 6.35
N ALA A 238 3.81 34.79 6.97
CA ALA A 238 3.62 36.21 6.63
C ALA A 238 3.31 36.43 5.14
N TRP A 239 2.36 35.68 4.62
CA TRP A 239 1.85 35.82 3.27
C TRP A 239 0.46 36.44 3.27
N ALA A 240 0.20 37.38 2.38
CA ALA A 240 -1.09 38.04 2.27
C ALA A 240 -1.38 38.47 0.83
N VAL A 241 -2.64 38.77 0.54
CA VAL A 241 -2.98 39.49 -0.69
C VAL A 241 -2.46 40.91 -0.54
N PRO A 242 -1.53 41.37 -1.41
CA PRO A 242 -0.99 42.71 -1.31
C PRO A 242 -2.10 43.76 -1.42
N PRO A 243 -2.05 44.85 -0.64
CA PRO A 243 -3.02 45.92 -0.75
C PRO A 243 -3.06 46.50 -2.18
N ARG A 244 -4.18 47.05 -2.55
CA ARG A 244 -4.33 47.72 -3.86
C ARG A 244 -3.37 48.88 -3.99
N ALA A 245 -2.59 48.92 -5.06
CA ALA A 245 -1.59 49.95 -5.28
C ALA A 245 -2.18 51.31 -5.74
N GLY A 246 -3.47 51.39 -5.98
CA GLY A 246 -4.16 52.62 -6.47
C GLY A 246 -5.67 52.49 -6.44
N ARG A 247 -6.35 53.58 -6.75
CA ARG A 247 -7.84 53.68 -6.76
C ARG A 247 -8.48 52.91 -7.94
N THR A 248 -7.76 52.72 -9.04
CA THR A 248 -8.25 52.13 -10.27
C THR A 248 -7.54 50.79 -10.57
N GLY A 249 -8.19 49.90 -11.32
CA GLY A 249 -7.66 48.56 -11.70
C GLY A 249 -8.33 47.41 -11.00
N ARG A 250 -8.10 46.16 -11.52
CA ARG A 250 -8.66 44.92 -10.96
C ARG A 250 -8.06 44.67 -9.58
N PRO A 251 -8.84 44.29 -8.55
CA PRO A 251 -8.33 43.89 -7.26
C PRO A 251 -7.31 42.75 -7.36
N ARG A 252 -6.26 42.82 -6.56
CA ARG A 252 -5.31 41.70 -6.43
C ARG A 252 -5.99 40.58 -5.67
N THR A 253 -5.79 39.34 -6.13
CA THR A 253 -6.39 38.15 -5.50
C THR A 253 -5.34 37.10 -5.11
N LYS A 254 -4.11 37.23 -5.66
CA LYS A 254 -3.05 36.26 -5.40
C LYS A 254 -2.29 36.63 -4.13
N VAL A 255 -2.20 35.67 -3.21
CA VAL A 255 -1.36 35.75 -2.01
C VAL A 255 0.12 35.82 -2.41
N ARG A 256 0.88 36.65 -1.73
CA ARG A 256 2.31 36.84 -1.95
C ARG A 256 3.05 37.02 -0.62
N PRO A 257 4.36 36.75 -0.56
CA PRO A 257 5.13 37.01 0.65
C PRO A 257 5.10 38.51 0.98
N ARG A 258 4.94 38.82 2.24
CA ARG A 258 5.08 40.17 2.79
C ARG A 258 6.57 40.51 2.92
N SER A 259 6.88 41.76 3.24
CA SER A 259 8.27 42.20 3.48
C SER A 259 8.93 41.54 4.70
N ASP A 260 8.10 41.08 5.64
CA ASP A 260 8.49 40.38 6.87
C ASP A 260 8.35 38.84 6.74
N ALA A 261 8.14 38.29 5.52
CA ALA A 261 7.97 36.88 5.30
C ALA A 261 9.27 36.10 5.62
N THR A 262 9.12 35.07 6.44
CA THR A 262 10.19 34.11 6.72
C THR A 262 10.28 33.03 5.64
N PRO A 263 11.46 32.52 5.28
CA PRO A 263 11.60 31.41 4.38
C PRO A 263 11.11 30.11 5.02
N ALA A 264 10.59 29.19 4.22
CA ALA A 264 10.36 27.82 4.66
C ALA A 264 11.71 27.14 4.97
N GLN A 265 11.71 26.21 5.92
CA GLN A 265 12.90 25.47 6.35
C GLN A 265 12.71 23.97 6.05
N ALA A 266 13.80 23.29 5.73
CA ALA A 266 13.79 21.85 5.54
C ALA A 266 13.47 21.13 6.87
N VAL A 267 12.57 20.15 6.83
CA VAL A 267 12.12 19.44 8.07
C VAL A 267 13.29 18.83 8.84
N ARG A 268 14.34 18.34 8.16
CA ARG A 268 15.53 17.80 8.81
C ARG A 268 16.28 18.86 9.66
N GLU A 269 16.30 20.11 9.22
CA GLU A 269 16.97 21.19 9.94
C GLU A 269 16.17 21.59 11.20
N ILE A 270 14.84 21.69 11.02
CA ILE A 270 13.92 21.95 12.13
C ILE A 270 14.06 20.88 13.21
N VAL A 271 14.02 19.59 12.81
CA VAL A 271 14.05 18.46 13.74
C VAL A 271 15.40 18.34 14.46
N ARG A 272 16.52 18.63 13.77
CA ARG A 272 17.86 18.63 14.40
C ARG A 272 18.04 19.74 15.43
N ALA A 273 17.29 20.82 15.31
CA ALA A 273 17.31 21.94 16.24
C ALA A 273 16.38 21.73 17.45
N LEU A 274 15.61 20.64 17.51
CA LEU A 274 14.72 20.37 18.63
C LEU A 274 15.53 20.03 19.89
N PRO A 275 15.16 20.61 21.05
CA PRO A 275 15.78 20.29 22.31
C PRO A 275 15.44 18.85 22.72
N GLU A 276 16.28 18.23 23.56
CA GLU A 276 16.13 16.83 23.96
C GLU A 276 14.81 16.57 24.69
N GLU A 277 14.33 17.55 25.44
CA GLU A 277 13.06 17.49 26.19
C GLU A 277 11.82 17.42 25.28
N ALA A 278 11.95 17.75 23.99
CA ALA A 278 10.88 17.62 23.00
C ALA A 278 10.62 16.16 22.59
N TRP A 279 11.56 15.26 22.87
CA TRP A 279 11.49 13.87 22.49
C TRP A 279 10.84 13.03 23.59
N ILE A 280 9.76 12.33 23.24
CA ILE A 280 8.97 11.49 24.13
C ILE A 280 9.05 10.05 23.66
N ARG A 281 9.44 9.16 24.57
CA ARG A 281 9.55 7.73 24.29
C ARG A 281 8.17 7.08 24.23
N HIS A 282 7.93 6.33 23.14
CA HIS A 282 6.74 5.51 22.96
C HIS A 282 7.12 4.10 22.50
N ARG A 283 6.44 3.11 23.06
CA ARG A 283 6.44 1.73 22.61
C ARG A 283 5.38 1.58 21.52
N VAL A 284 5.76 1.17 20.31
CA VAL A 284 4.84 1.16 19.15
C VAL A 284 4.40 -0.26 18.77
N THR A 285 5.28 -1.25 18.85
CA THR A 285 4.96 -2.65 18.53
C THR A 285 5.85 -3.62 19.29
N GLU A 286 5.37 -4.86 19.47
CA GLU A 286 6.20 -6.01 19.78
C GLU A 286 6.69 -6.61 18.46
N GLY A 287 7.97 -6.48 18.15
CA GLY A 287 8.59 -7.15 17.00
C GLY A 287 9.10 -8.54 17.40
N GLU A 288 9.49 -9.36 16.43
CA GLU A 288 10.11 -10.69 16.68
C GLU A 288 11.32 -10.65 17.62
N LYS A 289 11.98 -9.50 17.74
CA LYS A 289 13.16 -9.25 18.61
C LYS A 289 12.82 -8.48 19.89
N GLY A 290 11.54 -8.45 20.29
CA GLY A 290 11.05 -7.70 21.45
C GLY A 290 10.38 -6.35 21.09
N PRO A 291 9.94 -5.58 22.11
CA PRO A 291 9.24 -4.33 21.88
C PRO A 291 10.13 -3.33 21.14
N ARG A 292 9.54 -2.67 20.12
CA ARG A 292 10.20 -1.57 19.42
C ARG A 292 9.88 -0.26 20.12
N GLU A 293 10.89 0.38 20.70
CA GLU A 293 10.78 1.68 21.32
C GLU A 293 11.43 2.74 20.43
N TYR A 294 10.71 3.82 20.25
CA TYR A 294 11.19 5.00 19.53
C TYR A 294 10.94 6.25 20.36
N GLU A 295 11.70 7.28 20.09
CA GLU A 295 11.43 8.62 20.58
C GLU A 295 10.80 9.46 19.49
N PHE A 296 9.77 10.21 19.85
CA PHE A 296 8.99 11.04 18.96
C PHE A 296 8.97 12.48 19.43
N ALA A 297 9.08 13.39 18.49
CA ALA A 297 8.82 14.82 18.73
C ALA A 297 7.79 15.31 17.70
N ARG A 298 6.96 16.28 18.08
CA ARG A 298 6.00 16.89 17.16
C ARG A 298 5.91 18.40 17.34
N LEU A 299 5.63 19.09 16.25
CA LEU A 299 5.36 20.53 16.26
C LEU A 299 4.31 20.90 15.21
N ARG A 300 3.59 22.00 15.47
CA ARG A 300 2.68 22.57 14.46
C ARG A 300 3.49 23.24 13.38
N VAL A 301 3.09 23.03 12.13
CA VAL A 301 3.75 23.60 10.96
C VAL A 301 2.71 24.01 9.92
N VAL A 302 3.09 24.92 9.03
CA VAL A 302 2.36 25.21 7.80
C VAL A 302 3.10 24.52 6.65
N GLU A 303 2.41 23.66 5.92
CA GLU A 303 3.00 22.95 4.78
C GLU A 303 3.31 23.90 3.63
N LYS A 304 4.39 23.62 2.90
CA LYS A 304 4.69 24.30 1.64
C LYS A 304 4.09 23.52 0.47
N VAL A 305 3.12 24.13 -0.20
CA VAL A 305 2.44 23.56 -1.35
C VAL A 305 2.69 24.45 -2.57
N HIS A 306 3.27 23.90 -3.63
CA HIS A 306 3.56 24.64 -4.86
C HIS A 306 4.18 26.04 -4.65
N ARG A 307 5.16 26.15 -3.74
CA ARG A 307 5.89 27.36 -3.34
C ARG A 307 5.07 28.39 -2.56
N ALA A 308 3.90 28.04 -2.07
CA ALA A 308 3.04 28.89 -1.24
C ALA A 308 2.67 28.18 0.06
N PRO A 309 2.22 28.92 1.08
CA PRO A 309 1.66 28.33 2.28
C PRO A 309 0.44 27.46 1.94
N GLY A 310 0.45 26.26 2.46
CA GLY A 310 -0.64 25.29 2.41
C GLY A 310 -1.39 25.20 3.75
N PRO A 311 -1.97 24.03 4.05
CA PRO A 311 -2.68 23.82 5.31
C PRO A 311 -1.74 23.78 6.51
N GLU A 312 -2.27 24.10 7.67
CA GLU A 312 -1.63 23.81 8.95
C GLU A 312 -1.73 22.31 9.25
N GLY A 313 -0.67 21.77 9.79
CA GLY A 313 -0.58 20.36 10.14
C GLY A 313 0.44 20.08 11.24
N TRP A 314 0.83 18.84 11.35
CA TRP A 314 1.86 18.37 12.25
C TRP A 314 3.09 17.93 11.46
N LEU A 315 4.25 18.36 11.91
CA LEU A 315 5.52 17.68 11.65
C LEU A 315 5.76 16.73 12.82
N LEU A 316 5.81 15.43 12.55
CA LEU A 316 6.19 14.39 13.48
C LEU A 316 7.59 13.91 13.12
N ALA A 317 8.47 13.80 14.09
CA ALA A 317 9.79 13.21 13.94
C ALA A 317 9.89 11.95 14.79
N ARG A 318 10.62 10.94 14.28
CA ARG A 318 10.89 9.66 14.96
C ARG A 318 12.36 9.33 14.89
N ARG A 319 12.95 8.91 16.02
CA ARG A 319 14.31 8.34 16.09
C ARG A 319 14.32 7.05 16.93
N PRO A 320 15.29 6.14 16.74
CA PRO A 320 15.47 5.00 17.64
C PRO A 320 15.71 5.46 19.07
N ALA A 321 15.11 4.77 20.06
CA ALA A 321 15.28 5.11 21.46
C ALA A 321 16.73 4.85 21.91
N GLY A 322 17.34 5.83 22.61
CA GLY A 322 18.69 5.73 23.13
C GLY A 322 19.80 5.83 22.10
N SER A 323 19.52 6.29 20.88
CA SER A 323 20.55 6.55 19.88
C SER A 323 21.01 8.00 19.91
N ASP A 324 22.33 8.22 20.01
CA ASP A 324 22.96 9.54 19.86
C ASP A 324 22.91 10.09 18.41
N GLN A 325 22.16 9.44 17.51
CA GLN A 325 22.42 9.62 16.10
C GLN A 325 21.28 10.31 15.35
N ALA A 326 21.56 11.52 14.94
CA ALA A 326 20.85 12.26 13.89
C ALA A 326 20.74 11.50 12.53
N ALA A 327 21.33 10.31 12.39
CA ALA A 327 21.44 9.57 11.12
C ALA A 327 20.16 8.85 10.68
N GLU A 328 19.24 8.52 11.60
CA GLU A 328 18.02 7.76 11.28
C GLU A 328 16.71 8.49 11.66
N ILE A 329 16.75 9.82 11.70
CA ILE A 329 15.52 10.57 11.97
C ILE A 329 14.60 10.49 10.76
N LYS A 330 13.41 9.92 10.96
CA LYS A 330 12.31 9.95 10.00
C LYS A 330 11.35 11.07 10.31
N CYS A 331 10.92 11.77 9.27
CA CYS A 331 9.98 12.88 9.36
C CYS A 331 8.66 12.52 8.69
N TYR A 332 7.56 12.97 9.29
CA TYR A 332 6.21 12.74 8.77
C TYR A 332 5.43 14.05 8.78
N LEU A 333 4.56 14.23 7.79
CA LEU A 333 3.54 15.28 7.79
C LEU A 333 2.17 14.68 8.05
N SER A 334 1.33 15.43 8.77
CA SER A 334 -0.03 15.01 9.10
C SER A 334 -0.99 16.18 9.15
N ASN A 335 -2.20 16.00 8.57
CA ASN A 335 -3.32 16.94 8.65
C ASN A 335 -4.25 16.66 9.83
N ALA A 336 -3.87 15.82 10.76
CA ALA A 336 -4.68 15.50 11.93
C ALA A 336 -4.99 16.75 12.76
N PRO A 337 -6.14 16.78 13.48
CA PRO A 337 -6.55 17.93 14.27
C PRO A 337 -5.53 18.26 15.37
N ALA A 338 -5.59 19.50 15.87
CA ALA A 338 -4.67 19.94 16.92
C ALA A 338 -4.78 19.11 18.21
N THR A 339 -5.93 18.46 18.42
CA THR A 339 -6.23 17.63 19.59
C THR A 339 -5.73 16.19 19.52
N VAL A 340 -5.19 15.75 18.36
CA VAL A 340 -4.71 14.36 18.19
C VAL A 340 -3.60 14.06 19.21
N ALA A 341 -3.64 12.89 19.81
CA ALA A 341 -2.60 12.46 20.73
C ALA A 341 -1.29 12.12 19.98
N LEU A 342 -0.13 12.40 20.60
CA LEU A 342 1.17 12.01 20.03
C LEU A 342 1.24 10.50 19.80
N ALA A 343 0.71 9.71 20.74
CA ALA A 343 0.68 8.24 20.62
C ALA A 343 -0.09 7.76 19.39
N GLU A 344 -1.16 8.43 18.99
CA GLU A 344 -1.93 8.10 17.80
C GLU A 344 -1.13 8.41 16.52
N LEU A 345 -0.51 9.60 16.42
CA LEU A 345 0.37 9.94 15.31
C LEU A 345 1.54 8.96 15.19
N ALA A 346 2.17 8.61 16.32
CA ALA A 346 3.27 7.66 16.39
C ALA A 346 2.84 6.26 15.92
N ALA A 347 1.66 5.79 16.35
CA ALA A 347 1.12 4.52 15.94
C ALA A 347 0.88 4.48 14.43
N VAL A 348 0.21 5.48 13.85
CA VAL A 348 -0.07 5.54 12.41
C VAL A 348 1.21 5.65 11.58
N GLY A 349 2.13 6.54 11.95
CA GLY A 349 3.41 6.71 11.25
C GLY A 349 4.28 5.45 11.25
N CYS A 350 4.12 4.61 12.27
CA CYS A 350 4.85 3.34 12.35
C CYS A 350 4.16 2.17 11.62
N LEU A 351 2.88 2.28 11.23
CA LEU A 351 2.18 1.18 10.57
C LEU A 351 2.66 0.89 9.13
N ARG A 352 3.45 1.78 8.53
CA ARG A 352 3.97 1.56 7.17
C ARG A 352 4.71 0.21 7.01
N TRP A 353 5.41 -0.26 8.05
CA TRP A 353 6.12 -1.54 7.97
C TRP A 353 5.19 -2.73 7.69
N THR A 354 3.90 -2.63 8.01
CA THR A 354 2.94 -3.72 7.80
C THR A 354 2.79 -4.10 6.33
N ILE A 355 2.89 -3.13 5.41
CA ILE A 355 2.80 -3.43 3.98
C ILE A 355 4.06 -4.14 3.47
N GLU A 356 5.24 -3.84 4.05
CA GLU A 356 6.49 -4.55 3.75
C GLU A 356 6.37 -6.02 4.17
N GLU A 357 5.85 -6.29 5.38
CA GLU A 357 5.57 -7.65 5.86
C GLU A 357 4.53 -8.35 4.97
N ASP A 358 3.47 -7.64 4.55
CA ASP A 358 2.48 -8.21 3.63
C ASP A 358 3.10 -8.58 2.28
N PHE A 359 4.06 -7.80 1.76
CA PHE A 359 4.81 -8.17 0.56
C PHE A 359 5.67 -9.41 0.76
N GLU A 360 6.37 -9.52 1.89
CA GLU A 360 7.18 -10.70 2.22
C GLU A 360 6.30 -11.95 2.30
N LEU A 361 5.20 -11.88 3.06
CA LEU A 361 4.25 -12.98 3.18
C LEU A 361 3.57 -13.30 1.85
N ALA A 362 3.16 -12.28 1.09
CA ALA A 362 2.53 -12.50 -0.20
C ALA A 362 3.46 -13.20 -1.21
N LYS A 363 4.73 -12.83 -1.24
CA LYS A 363 5.73 -13.49 -2.10
C LYS A 363 6.07 -14.89 -1.58
N GLY A 364 6.35 -15.04 -0.29
CA GLY A 364 6.73 -16.32 0.31
C GLY A 364 5.58 -17.32 0.36
N GLU A 365 4.43 -16.92 0.91
CA GLU A 365 3.34 -17.85 1.25
C GLU A 365 2.33 -18.07 0.11
N VAL A 366 2.02 -17.03 -0.70
CA VAL A 366 1.02 -17.15 -1.76
C VAL A 366 1.56 -16.91 -3.17
N GLY A 367 2.88 -16.76 -3.32
CA GLY A 367 3.53 -16.70 -4.62
C GLY A 367 3.16 -15.46 -5.45
N LEU A 368 3.02 -14.30 -4.82
CA LEU A 368 2.66 -13.04 -5.46
C LEU A 368 3.55 -12.71 -6.67
N ASP A 369 4.82 -13.11 -6.68
CA ASP A 369 5.80 -12.89 -7.73
C ASP A 369 6.14 -14.16 -8.55
N HIS A 370 5.49 -15.30 -8.26
CA HIS A 370 5.77 -16.58 -8.92
C HIS A 370 5.10 -16.75 -10.30
N TYR A 371 4.33 -15.77 -10.76
CA TYR A 371 3.65 -15.83 -12.04
C TYR A 371 4.61 -15.71 -13.24
N GLU A 372 4.26 -16.40 -14.31
CA GLU A 372 5.00 -16.39 -15.57
C GLU A 372 4.16 -15.80 -16.72
N VAL A 373 2.92 -15.37 -16.46
CA VAL A 373 2.05 -14.73 -17.44
C VAL A 373 2.63 -13.41 -17.91
N THR A 374 2.52 -13.15 -19.21
CA THR A 374 3.06 -11.92 -19.82
C THR A 374 1.99 -10.88 -20.11
N LYS A 375 0.72 -11.30 -20.26
CA LYS A 375 -0.39 -10.43 -20.59
C LYS A 375 -0.78 -9.51 -19.44
N PHE A 376 -1.21 -8.30 -19.77
CA PHE A 376 -1.75 -7.32 -18.82
C PHE A 376 -2.87 -7.93 -17.95
N ARG A 377 -3.87 -8.53 -18.57
CA ARG A 377 -4.96 -9.24 -17.87
C ARG A 377 -4.43 -10.34 -16.95
N GLY A 378 -3.46 -11.14 -17.43
CA GLY A 378 -2.89 -12.22 -16.64
C GLY A 378 -2.23 -11.74 -15.35
N TRP A 379 -1.57 -10.57 -15.37
CA TRP A 379 -1.02 -9.95 -14.19
C TRP A 379 -2.13 -9.62 -13.19
N TYR A 380 -3.18 -8.90 -13.62
CA TYR A 380 -4.29 -8.53 -12.75
C TYR A 380 -4.98 -9.75 -12.15
N HIS A 381 -5.19 -10.80 -12.96
CA HIS A 381 -5.83 -12.03 -12.52
C HIS A 381 -5.00 -12.76 -11.46
N HIS A 382 -3.70 -12.96 -11.71
CA HIS A 382 -2.83 -13.63 -10.76
C HIS A 382 -2.72 -12.84 -9.46
N ILE A 383 -2.41 -11.54 -9.55
CA ILE A 383 -2.26 -10.70 -8.36
C ILE A 383 -3.55 -10.65 -7.56
N THR A 384 -4.72 -10.49 -8.19
CA THR A 384 -6.00 -10.54 -7.48
C THR A 384 -6.16 -11.85 -6.69
N LEU A 385 -5.94 -13.01 -7.33
CA LEU A 385 -6.06 -14.30 -6.66
C LEU A 385 -5.02 -14.47 -5.53
N ALA A 386 -3.82 -13.93 -5.68
CA ALA A 386 -2.80 -13.92 -4.62
C ALA A 386 -3.23 -13.04 -3.43
N LEU A 387 -3.84 -11.86 -3.68
CA LEU A 387 -4.42 -11.04 -2.62
C LEU A 387 -5.57 -11.75 -1.88
N LEU A 388 -6.44 -12.45 -2.62
CA LEU A 388 -7.50 -13.26 -2.01
C LEU A 388 -6.90 -14.35 -1.10
N ALA A 389 -5.88 -15.06 -1.58
CA ALA A 389 -5.22 -16.11 -0.80
C ALA A 389 -4.57 -15.53 0.47
N LEU A 390 -3.87 -14.40 0.35
CA LEU A 390 -3.25 -13.73 1.49
C LEU A 390 -4.28 -13.33 2.55
N ALA A 391 -5.36 -12.65 2.14
CA ALA A 391 -6.42 -12.21 3.05
C ALA A 391 -7.11 -13.39 3.74
N PHE A 392 -7.33 -14.49 3.01
CA PHE A 392 -7.85 -15.72 3.61
C PHE A 392 -6.92 -16.27 4.69
N LEU A 393 -5.62 -16.39 4.41
CA LEU A 393 -4.63 -16.89 5.38
C LEU A 393 -4.55 -15.98 6.62
N LYS A 394 -4.56 -14.66 6.43
CA LYS A 394 -4.58 -13.69 7.54
C LYS A 394 -5.84 -13.81 8.41
N ALA A 395 -7.01 -14.02 7.81
CA ALA A 395 -8.25 -14.23 8.54
C ALA A 395 -8.24 -15.54 9.35
N VAL A 396 -7.74 -16.62 8.75
CA VAL A 396 -7.56 -17.92 9.41
C VAL A 396 -6.56 -17.82 10.57
N GLN A 397 -5.43 -17.20 10.36
CA GLN A 397 -4.41 -16.99 11.39
C GLN A 397 -5.01 -16.22 12.59
N ARG A 398 -5.80 -15.19 12.34
CA ARG A 398 -6.49 -14.44 13.40
C ARG A 398 -7.49 -15.31 14.17
N GLU A 399 -8.29 -16.13 13.48
CA GLU A 399 -9.27 -17.00 14.11
C GLU A 399 -8.59 -18.09 14.94
N TRP A 400 -7.52 -18.70 14.40
CA TRP A 400 -6.78 -19.75 15.09
C TRP A 400 -5.93 -19.19 16.23
N GLY A 401 -5.30 -18.03 16.07
CA GLY A 401 -4.59 -17.35 17.14
C GLY A 401 -5.47 -17.03 18.35
N LYS A 402 -6.78 -16.77 18.13
CA LYS A 402 -7.76 -16.64 19.22
C LYS A 402 -8.05 -17.97 19.93
N LYS A 403 -7.98 -19.10 19.23
CA LYS A 403 -8.22 -20.43 19.78
C LYS A 403 -7.01 -20.99 20.54
N TRP A 404 -5.79 -20.60 20.14
CA TRP A 404 -4.53 -21.22 20.62
C TRP A 404 -3.64 -20.29 21.46
N GLY A 405 -4.03 -19.02 21.66
CA GLY A 405 -3.25 -18.03 22.41
C GLY A 405 -2.15 -17.36 21.59
N PRO A 406 -1.52 -16.28 22.10
CA PRO A 406 -0.43 -15.59 21.41
C PRO A 406 0.83 -16.44 21.42
N GLY A 407 1.28 -16.94 20.27
CA GLY A 407 2.56 -17.64 20.16
C GLY A 407 2.69 -18.74 19.09
N ILE A 408 1.65 -19.06 18.33
CA ILE A 408 1.74 -20.09 17.29
C ILE A 408 1.95 -19.41 15.92
N ARG A 409 3.13 -19.65 15.33
CA ARG A 409 3.42 -19.29 13.92
C ARG A 409 2.76 -20.31 12.99
N ALA A 410 2.40 -19.90 11.78
CA ALA A 410 2.08 -20.84 10.71
C ALA A 410 3.30 -21.74 10.50
N GLY A 411 3.19 -23.02 10.92
CA GLY A 411 4.28 -23.99 10.86
C GLY A 411 4.66 -24.65 12.19
N ASP A 412 4.20 -24.12 13.32
CA ASP A 412 4.42 -24.78 14.62
C ASP A 412 3.35 -25.87 14.83
N PRO A 413 3.74 -27.11 15.23
CA PRO A 413 2.80 -28.17 15.57
C PRO A 413 2.03 -27.80 16.83
N PRO A 414 0.74 -28.20 16.97
CA PRO A 414 0.02 -28.05 18.22
C PRO A 414 0.78 -28.77 19.33
N ALA A 415 1.00 -28.07 20.44
CA ALA A 415 1.54 -28.69 21.64
C ALA A 415 0.61 -29.83 22.08
N ALA A 416 1.17 -31.01 22.30
CA ALA A 416 0.48 -32.23 22.68
C ALA A 416 -0.20 -32.11 24.06
#